data_48ee697f9326a841e54e080c968ae839
#
_entry.id   48ee697f9326a841e54e080c968ae839
#
_cell.length_a   1.000
_cell.length_b   1.000
_cell.length_c   1.000
_cell.angle_alpha   90.00
_cell.angle_beta   90.00
_cell.angle_gamma   90.00
#
_symmetry.space_group_name_H-M   'P 1'
#
loop_
_entity.id
_entity.type
_entity.pdbx_description
1 polymer ?
#
loop_
_entity_poly.entity_id
_entity_poly.type
_entity_poly.pdbx_seq_one_letter_code
_entity_poly.pdbx_strand_id
1 'polypeptide(L)'
;MGAGVIPFAISDCKVYFLFQTTFTGRKAGHLIDFGGGQDVGEDYRKTAIREFIEETETMYFSDNVRQATRTVERINNQIPIVEALFDATLSINPHWWCRRTPGNPLRPKRWKTFFIEFPFRDIEALNREWEADKAGRFKKRRELVWVAAAELLAIYDKAPEKLWKRVRQLEHAPEIVHAILQHKEP
;
A
#
# COMPACT_ATOMS: atom_id res chain seq x y z
N MET A 1 0.69 -8.57 -16.02
CA MET A 1 -0.33 -8.28 -15.01
C MET A 1 0.36 -7.59 -13.83
N GLY A 2 -0.37 -7.07 -12.85
CA GLY A 2 0.22 -6.47 -11.66
C GLY A 2 -0.79 -6.34 -10.54
N ALA A 3 -0.30 -6.16 -9.32
CA ALA A 3 -1.16 -5.97 -8.16
C ALA A 3 -0.54 -4.98 -7.16
N GLY A 4 -1.38 -4.52 -6.25
CA GLY A 4 -0.96 -3.69 -5.14
C GLY A 4 -1.87 -3.85 -3.93
N VAL A 5 -1.49 -3.19 -2.86
CA VAL A 5 -2.25 -3.10 -1.63
C VAL A 5 -2.28 -1.66 -1.14
N ILE A 6 -3.40 -1.27 -0.58
CA ILE A 6 -3.57 -0.07 0.25
C ILE A 6 -3.88 -0.60 1.65
N PRO A 7 -2.89 -0.66 2.55
CA PRO A 7 -3.14 -1.04 3.93
C PRO A 7 -4.02 -0.01 4.62
N PHE A 8 -4.88 -0.48 5.52
CA PHE A 8 -5.57 0.40 6.45
C PHE A 8 -5.35 -0.10 7.87
N ALA A 9 -5.48 0.80 8.84
CA ALA A 9 -5.33 0.50 10.24
C ALA A 9 -6.29 1.35 11.08
N ILE A 10 -6.55 0.89 12.30
CA ILE A 10 -7.35 1.62 13.27
C ILE A 10 -6.41 2.12 14.36
N SER A 11 -6.45 3.41 14.63
CA SER A 11 -5.76 4.05 15.75
C SER A 11 -6.67 5.11 16.36
N ASP A 12 -6.77 5.16 17.68
CA ASP A 12 -7.61 6.11 18.40
C ASP A 12 -9.06 6.18 17.87
N CYS A 13 -9.66 5.02 17.61
CA CYS A 13 -11.01 4.87 17.07
C CYS A 13 -11.21 5.50 15.69
N LYS A 14 -10.14 5.71 14.92
CA LYS A 14 -10.19 6.25 13.55
C LYS A 14 -9.53 5.31 12.56
N VAL A 15 -10.06 5.28 11.35
CA VAL A 15 -9.49 4.51 10.24
C VAL A 15 -8.52 5.37 9.44
N TYR A 16 -7.34 4.82 9.21
CA TYR A 16 -6.29 5.43 8.39
C TYR A 16 -5.88 4.50 7.26
N PHE A 17 -5.53 5.07 6.11
CA PHE A 17 -5.01 4.34 4.96
C PHE A 17 -3.55 4.70 4.72
N LEU A 18 -2.72 3.69 4.51
CA LEU A 18 -1.29 3.87 4.30
C LEU A 18 -0.97 4.05 2.82
N PHE A 19 -0.25 5.10 2.54
CA PHE A 19 0.32 5.39 1.22
C PHE A 19 1.81 5.62 1.31
N GLN A 20 2.46 5.61 0.18
CA GLN A 20 3.83 6.08 0.00
C GLN A 20 3.85 7.28 -0.95
N THR A 21 4.84 8.14 -0.79
CA THR A 21 5.18 9.20 -1.74
C THR A 21 6.66 9.13 -2.10
N THR A 22 7.04 9.78 -3.20
CA THR A 22 8.44 9.88 -3.63
C THR A 22 8.84 11.35 -3.73
N PHE A 23 10.12 11.65 -3.51
CA PHE A 23 10.62 13.03 -3.52
C PHE A 23 10.94 13.53 -4.94
N THR A 24 11.13 12.63 -5.88
CA THR A 24 11.54 12.96 -7.25
C THR A 24 10.79 12.14 -8.29
N GLY A 25 10.86 12.61 -9.55
CA GLY A 25 10.25 11.94 -10.68
C GLY A 25 8.75 12.19 -10.81
N ARG A 26 8.11 11.53 -11.76
CA ARG A 26 6.70 11.73 -12.12
C ARG A 26 5.70 11.43 -11.01
N LYS A 27 6.13 10.70 -9.98
CA LYS A 27 5.29 10.30 -8.86
C LYS A 27 5.44 11.22 -7.63
N ALA A 28 6.37 12.18 -7.69
CA ALA A 28 6.63 13.06 -6.57
C ALA A 28 5.37 13.81 -6.12
N GLY A 29 5.14 13.85 -4.82
CA GLY A 29 3.99 14.54 -4.20
C GLY A 29 2.64 13.85 -4.35
N HIS A 30 2.57 12.66 -5.01
CA HIS A 30 1.33 11.89 -5.11
C HIS A 30 1.27 10.80 -4.05
N LEU A 31 0.06 10.49 -3.59
CA LEU A 31 -0.23 9.31 -2.79
C LEU A 31 -0.23 8.07 -3.70
N ILE A 32 0.61 7.11 -3.38
CA ILE A 32 0.85 5.91 -4.20
C ILE A 32 0.55 4.67 -3.35
N ASP A 33 -0.20 3.72 -3.90
CA ASP A 33 -0.36 2.38 -3.34
C ASP A 33 0.95 1.59 -3.42
N PHE A 34 1.05 0.52 -2.63
CA PHE A 34 2.19 -0.40 -2.70
C PHE A 34 1.90 -1.45 -3.77
N GLY A 35 2.75 -1.53 -4.81
CA GLY A 35 2.48 -2.50 -5.84
C GLY A 35 3.30 -2.34 -7.11
N GLY A 36 3.40 -3.46 -7.83
CA GLY A 36 4.19 -3.58 -9.04
C GLY A 36 3.77 -4.69 -9.98
N GLY A 37 4.72 -5.12 -10.78
CA GLY A 37 4.53 -6.18 -11.76
C GLY A 37 4.48 -7.56 -11.11
N GLN A 38 3.74 -8.45 -11.73
CA GLN A 38 3.65 -9.84 -11.34
C GLN A 38 4.89 -10.60 -11.84
N ASP A 39 5.53 -11.34 -10.94
CA ASP A 39 6.60 -12.27 -11.28
C ASP A 39 6.04 -13.61 -11.79
N VAL A 40 6.90 -14.42 -12.38
CA VAL A 40 6.52 -15.74 -12.92
C VAL A 40 6.03 -16.64 -11.78
N GLY A 41 4.83 -17.19 -11.93
CA GLY A 41 4.23 -18.09 -10.94
C GLY A 41 3.47 -17.38 -9.80
N GLU A 42 3.44 -16.06 -9.76
CA GLU A 42 2.63 -15.32 -8.81
C GLU A 42 1.19 -15.15 -9.30
N ASP A 43 0.26 -15.09 -8.36
CA ASP A 43 -1.06 -14.52 -8.54
C ASP A 43 -1.09 -13.04 -8.07
N TYR A 44 -2.25 -12.38 -8.18
CA TYR A 44 -2.39 -10.98 -7.75
C TYR A 44 -2.11 -10.77 -6.26
N ARG A 45 -2.47 -11.74 -5.41
CA ARG A 45 -2.29 -11.65 -3.97
C ARG A 45 -0.81 -11.76 -3.60
N LYS A 46 -0.12 -12.78 -4.12
CA LYS A 46 1.32 -12.96 -3.91
C LYS A 46 2.11 -11.74 -4.38
N THR A 47 1.76 -11.21 -5.55
CA THR A 47 2.37 -9.98 -6.07
C THR A 47 2.17 -8.80 -5.11
N ALA A 48 0.95 -8.56 -4.63
CA ALA A 48 0.67 -7.45 -3.72
C ALA A 48 1.43 -7.57 -2.40
N ILE A 49 1.53 -8.79 -1.85
CA ILE A 49 2.27 -9.10 -0.63
C ILE A 49 3.76 -8.81 -0.81
N ARG A 50 4.38 -9.38 -1.84
CA ARG A 50 5.80 -9.18 -2.15
C ARG A 50 6.12 -7.71 -2.36
N GLU A 51 5.35 -7.03 -3.19
CA GLU A 51 5.57 -5.61 -3.52
C GLU A 51 5.46 -4.71 -2.28
N PHE A 52 4.52 -4.98 -1.35
CA PHE A 52 4.45 -4.24 -0.10
C PHE A 52 5.74 -4.38 0.72
N ILE A 53 6.19 -5.62 0.92
CA ILE A 53 7.39 -5.92 1.70
C ILE A 53 8.62 -5.25 1.06
N GLU A 54 8.74 -5.37 -0.26
CA GLU A 54 9.83 -4.77 -1.02
C GLU A 54 9.79 -3.25 -1.02
N GLU A 55 8.62 -2.65 -1.21
CA GLU A 55 8.46 -1.20 -1.28
C GLU A 55 8.59 -0.52 0.08
N THR A 56 8.38 -1.24 1.17
CA THR A 56 8.70 -0.79 2.55
C THR A 56 10.10 -1.19 3.00
N GLU A 57 10.95 -1.73 2.09
CA GLU A 57 12.33 -2.15 2.37
C GLU A 57 12.45 -3.10 3.57
N THR A 58 11.44 -3.95 3.78
CA THR A 58 11.26 -4.84 4.94
C THR A 58 11.15 -4.14 6.30
N MET A 59 11.08 -2.81 6.33
CA MET A 59 11.05 -2.05 7.59
C MET A 59 9.71 -2.16 8.32
N TYR A 60 8.58 -2.27 7.58
CA TYR A 60 7.26 -2.18 8.20
C TYR A 60 7.00 -3.24 9.26
N PHE A 61 7.45 -4.47 9.05
CA PHE A 61 7.32 -5.59 10.00
C PHE A 61 8.65 -5.94 10.71
N SER A 62 9.63 -5.05 10.66
CA SER A 62 10.90 -5.27 11.35
C SER A 62 10.86 -4.67 12.76
N ASP A 63 11.34 -5.42 13.75
CA ASP A 63 11.55 -4.93 15.11
C ASP A 63 12.69 -3.90 15.16
N ASN A 64 13.66 -4.03 14.25
CA ASN A 64 14.79 -3.12 14.15
C ASN A 64 14.90 -2.54 12.73
N VAL A 65 14.29 -1.38 12.52
CA VAL A 65 14.30 -0.68 11.21
C VAL A 65 15.69 -0.32 10.71
N ARG A 66 16.65 -0.08 11.60
CA ARG A 66 18.04 0.25 11.22
C ARG A 66 18.76 -0.92 10.57
N GLN A 67 18.36 -2.15 10.87
CA GLN A 67 18.92 -3.38 10.31
C GLN A 67 18.09 -3.93 9.15
N ALA A 68 16.94 -3.33 8.86
CA ALA A 68 16.09 -3.76 7.75
C ALA A 68 16.83 -3.55 6.42
N THR A 69 16.79 -4.58 5.60
CA THR A 69 17.38 -4.57 4.26
C THR A 69 16.55 -5.43 3.33
N ARG A 70 16.47 -5.06 2.06
CA ARG A 70 15.73 -5.81 1.04
C ARG A 70 16.52 -7.02 0.55
N THR A 71 16.70 -8.01 1.43
CA THR A 71 17.27 -9.33 1.07
C THR A 71 16.15 -10.33 0.82
N VAL A 72 16.41 -11.34 -0.01
CA VAL A 72 15.47 -12.43 -0.30
C VAL A 72 15.02 -13.13 0.99
N GLU A 73 15.95 -13.38 1.90
CA GLU A 73 15.67 -14.01 3.19
C GLU A 73 14.68 -13.18 4.03
N ARG A 74 14.92 -11.86 4.16
CA ARG A 74 14.04 -10.98 4.94
C ARG A 74 12.67 -10.81 4.30
N ILE A 75 12.59 -10.76 2.98
CA ILE A 75 11.32 -10.75 2.25
C ILE A 75 10.57 -12.03 2.55
N ASN A 76 11.20 -13.19 2.39
CA ASN A 76 10.58 -14.50 2.62
C ASN A 76 10.10 -14.66 4.07
N ASN A 77 10.82 -14.13 5.05
CA ASN A 77 10.43 -14.19 6.46
C ASN A 77 9.19 -13.33 6.76
N GLN A 78 8.91 -12.28 5.99
CA GLN A 78 7.75 -11.43 6.18
C GLN A 78 6.52 -11.86 5.37
N ILE A 79 6.69 -12.66 4.31
CA ILE A 79 5.57 -13.14 3.49
C ILE A 79 4.47 -13.80 4.35
N PRO A 80 4.76 -14.76 5.24
CA PRO A 80 3.70 -15.40 6.05
C PRO A 80 2.95 -14.43 6.95
N ILE A 81 3.62 -13.38 7.45
CA ILE A 81 2.99 -12.34 8.28
C ILE A 81 1.95 -11.59 7.47
N VAL A 82 2.33 -11.15 6.28
CA VAL A 82 1.43 -10.38 5.41
C VAL A 82 0.33 -11.26 4.84
N GLU A 83 0.63 -12.53 4.49
CA GLU A 83 -0.38 -13.52 4.06
C GLU A 83 -1.47 -13.70 5.12
N ALA A 84 -1.10 -13.82 6.39
CA ALA A 84 -2.06 -13.95 7.49
C ALA A 84 -2.98 -12.72 7.61
N LEU A 85 -2.48 -11.51 7.37
CA LEU A 85 -3.30 -10.29 7.36
C LEU A 85 -4.27 -10.26 6.18
N PHE A 86 -3.84 -10.71 5.00
CA PHE A 86 -4.71 -10.88 3.84
C PHE A 86 -5.81 -11.90 4.13
N ASP A 87 -5.48 -13.05 4.74
CA ASP A 87 -6.46 -14.09 5.10
C ASP A 87 -7.47 -13.55 6.12
N ALA A 88 -6.99 -12.90 7.18
CA ALA A 88 -7.85 -12.34 8.22
C ALA A 88 -8.84 -11.31 7.64
N THR A 89 -8.36 -10.42 6.77
CA THR A 89 -9.22 -9.38 6.19
C THR A 89 -10.19 -9.96 5.15
N LEU A 90 -9.71 -10.76 4.21
CA LEU A 90 -10.50 -11.21 3.06
C LEU A 90 -11.43 -12.37 3.40
N SER A 91 -11.21 -13.10 4.49
CA SER A 91 -12.16 -14.11 4.97
C SER A 91 -13.48 -13.48 5.44
N ILE A 92 -13.42 -12.27 5.99
CA ILE A 92 -14.59 -11.53 6.45
C ILE A 92 -15.14 -10.63 5.32
N ASN A 93 -14.25 -10.02 4.54
CA ASN A 93 -14.59 -9.04 3.51
C ASN A 93 -13.98 -9.43 2.15
N PRO A 94 -14.48 -10.47 1.48
CA PRO A 94 -13.87 -11.05 0.27
C PRO A 94 -13.85 -10.10 -0.94
N HIS A 95 -14.60 -8.99 -0.86
CA HIS A 95 -14.73 -8.02 -1.94
C HIS A 95 -13.92 -6.73 -1.71
N TRP A 96 -13.10 -6.63 -0.67
CA TRP A 96 -12.26 -5.46 -0.45
C TRP A 96 -11.04 -5.43 -1.37
N TRP A 97 -11.33 -5.36 -2.64
CA TRP A 97 -10.35 -5.16 -3.71
C TRP A 97 -10.97 -4.45 -4.90
N CYS A 98 -10.16 -3.71 -5.65
CA CYS A 98 -10.54 -2.99 -6.86
C CYS A 98 -9.79 -3.49 -8.07
N ARG A 99 -10.44 -3.37 -9.24
CA ARG A 99 -9.74 -3.37 -10.53
C ARG A 99 -9.33 -1.94 -10.88
N ARG A 100 -8.38 -1.83 -11.76
CA ARG A 100 -8.02 -0.55 -12.34
C ARG A 100 -8.72 -0.40 -13.69
N THR A 101 -9.40 0.73 -13.89
CA THR A 101 -9.93 1.11 -15.22
C THR A 101 -8.76 1.21 -16.21
N PRO A 102 -8.84 0.54 -17.38
CA PRO A 102 -7.79 0.60 -18.38
C PRO A 102 -7.59 2.03 -18.89
N GLY A 103 -6.37 2.56 -18.74
CA GLY A 103 -6.02 3.88 -19.30
C GLY A 103 -5.91 3.87 -20.84
N ASN A 104 -5.79 2.69 -21.44
CA ASN A 104 -5.85 2.45 -22.88
C ASN A 104 -6.67 1.18 -23.13
N PRO A 105 -7.87 1.28 -23.71
CA PRO A 105 -8.72 0.13 -24.00
C PRO A 105 -8.08 -0.92 -24.92
N LEU A 106 -7.17 -0.51 -25.80
CA LEU A 106 -6.47 -1.40 -26.73
C LEU A 106 -5.33 -2.20 -26.07
N ARG A 107 -4.87 -1.77 -24.89
CA ARG A 107 -3.81 -2.44 -24.12
C ARG A 107 -4.14 -2.40 -22.63
N PRO A 108 -5.19 -3.09 -22.16
CA PRO A 108 -5.59 -3.06 -20.78
C PRO A 108 -4.52 -3.73 -19.92
N LYS A 109 -3.91 -2.97 -19.00
CA LYS A 109 -3.09 -3.56 -17.94
C LYS A 109 -4.03 -4.18 -16.93
N ARG A 110 -4.05 -5.50 -16.81
CA ARG A 110 -4.79 -6.18 -15.75
C ARG A 110 -4.12 -5.86 -14.41
N TRP A 111 -4.88 -5.25 -13.51
CA TRP A 111 -4.42 -4.79 -12.22
C TRP A 111 -5.48 -5.02 -11.15
N LYS A 112 -5.05 -5.48 -9.95
CA LYS A 112 -5.86 -5.53 -8.74
C LYS A 112 -5.17 -4.78 -7.61
N THR A 113 -5.92 -4.01 -6.81
CA THR A 113 -5.46 -3.44 -5.54
C THR A 113 -6.36 -3.93 -4.43
N PHE A 114 -5.77 -4.46 -3.37
CA PHE A 114 -6.44 -4.97 -2.19
C PHE A 114 -6.43 -3.91 -1.08
N PHE A 115 -7.48 -3.90 -0.25
CA PHE A 115 -7.57 -3.11 0.98
C PHE A 115 -7.48 -4.09 2.16
N ILE A 116 -6.39 -4.02 2.91
CA ILE A 116 -6.06 -5.03 3.93
C ILE A 116 -5.79 -4.34 5.25
N GLU A 117 -6.38 -4.87 6.33
CA GLU A 117 -6.15 -4.39 7.68
C GLU A 117 -4.75 -4.78 8.17
N PHE A 118 -3.95 -3.78 8.52
CA PHE A 118 -2.62 -3.94 9.06
C PHE A 118 -2.58 -3.39 10.49
N PRO A 119 -1.69 -3.86 11.36
CA PRO A 119 -1.45 -3.20 12.63
C PRO A 119 -0.98 -1.75 12.38
N PHE A 120 -1.58 -0.79 13.11
CA PHE A 120 -1.11 0.59 13.05
C PHE A 120 0.35 0.64 13.50
N ARG A 121 1.17 1.35 12.76
CA ARG A 121 2.58 1.57 13.09
C ARG A 121 2.91 3.04 13.02
N ASP A 122 3.68 3.52 14.00
CA ASP A 122 4.38 4.79 13.88
C ASP A 122 5.40 4.69 12.74
N ILE A 123 5.14 5.46 11.68
CA ILE A 123 5.96 5.47 10.47
C ILE A 123 7.11 6.48 10.52
N GLU A 124 7.19 7.31 11.54
CA GLU A 124 8.24 8.33 11.63
C GLU A 124 9.64 7.72 11.70
N ALA A 125 9.78 6.58 12.42
CA ALA A 125 11.06 5.88 12.49
C ALA A 125 11.49 5.36 11.10
N LEU A 126 10.56 4.84 10.30
CA LEU A 126 10.82 4.37 8.95
C LEU A 126 11.21 5.54 8.03
N ASN A 127 10.47 6.63 8.10
CA ASN A 127 10.73 7.82 7.30
C ASN A 127 12.10 8.44 7.62
N ARG A 128 12.48 8.48 8.91
CA ARG A 128 13.82 8.92 9.34
C ARG A 128 14.95 8.05 8.77
N GLU A 129 14.76 6.73 8.69
CA GLU A 129 15.76 5.83 8.08
C GLU A 129 15.97 6.09 6.60
N TRP A 130 14.89 6.36 5.82
CA TRP A 130 15.02 6.77 4.43
C TRP A 130 15.69 8.14 4.28
N GLU A 131 15.34 9.10 5.14
CA GLU A 131 15.93 10.44 5.13
C GLU A 131 17.43 10.42 5.47
N ALA A 132 17.81 9.61 6.45
CA ALA A 132 19.20 9.47 6.90
C ALA A 132 20.08 8.63 5.96
N ASP A 133 19.49 7.93 4.98
CA ASP A 133 20.24 7.03 4.09
C ASP A 133 21.12 7.78 3.09
N LYS A 134 22.33 8.10 3.52
CA LYS A 134 23.38 8.68 2.67
C LYS A 134 24.22 7.63 1.94
N ALA A 135 24.17 6.38 2.39
CA ALA A 135 24.96 5.28 1.85
C ALA A 135 24.30 4.54 0.68
N GLY A 136 23.04 4.87 0.37
CA GLY A 136 22.29 4.18 -0.69
C GLY A 136 21.89 2.75 -0.33
N ARG A 137 21.62 2.48 0.96
CA ARG A 137 21.15 1.19 1.45
C ARG A 137 19.81 0.79 0.80
N PHE A 138 18.95 1.77 0.59
CA PHE A 138 17.62 1.57 0.03
C PHE A 138 17.60 1.80 -1.49
N LYS A 139 16.88 0.96 -2.22
CA LYS A 139 16.74 1.09 -3.67
C LYS A 139 16.05 2.39 -4.08
N LYS A 140 15.09 2.84 -3.27
CA LYS A 140 14.32 4.07 -3.54
C LYS A 140 14.04 4.77 -2.22
N ARG A 141 14.34 6.06 -2.19
CA ARG A 141 13.91 6.94 -1.11
C ARG A 141 12.42 7.20 -1.21
N ARG A 142 11.70 6.97 -0.12
CA ARG A 142 10.26 7.11 -0.01
C ARG A 142 9.90 7.80 1.30
N GLU A 143 8.65 8.17 1.41
CA GLU A 143 8.01 8.59 2.64
C GLU A 143 6.68 7.87 2.76
N LEU A 144 6.39 7.31 3.93
CA LEU A 144 5.09 6.75 4.26
C LEU A 144 4.19 7.82 4.83
N VAL A 145 2.90 7.74 4.51
CA VAL A 145 1.88 8.69 4.96
C VAL A 145 0.63 7.94 5.37
N TRP A 146 0.17 8.14 6.60
CA TRP A 146 -1.16 7.74 7.02
C TRP A 146 -2.17 8.85 6.67
N VAL A 147 -3.20 8.51 5.93
CA VAL A 147 -4.29 9.41 5.53
C VAL A 147 -5.57 8.95 6.20
N ALA A 148 -6.22 9.82 6.96
CA ALA A 148 -7.51 9.49 7.59
C ALA A 148 -8.58 9.19 6.52
N ALA A 149 -9.49 8.26 6.81
CA ALA A 149 -10.51 7.82 5.85
C ALA A 149 -11.34 9.00 5.30
N ALA A 150 -11.78 9.92 6.17
CA ALA A 150 -12.53 11.10 5.75
C ALA A 150 -11.71 12.02 4.82
N GLU A 151 -10.42 12.18 5.08
CA GLU A 151 -9.50 12.93 4.22
C GLU A 151 -9.32 12.24 2.86
N LEU A 152 -9.13 10.91 2.86
CA LEU A 152 -8.99 10.15 1.63
C LEU A 152 -10.24 10.26 0.75
N LEU A 153 -11.44 10.19 1.32
CA LEU A 153 -12.70 10.41 0.61
C LEU A 153 -12.79 11.83 0.04
N ALA A 154 -12.38 12.83 0.82
CA ALA A 154 -12.33 14.21 0.33
C ALA A 154 -11.31 14.39 -0.81
N ILE A 155 -10.18 13.67 -0.78
CA ILE A 155 -9.21 13.68 -1.87
C ILE A 155 -9.81 13.06 -3.14
N TYR A 156 -10.49 11.92 -3.05
CA TYR A 156 -11.15 11.30 -4.21
C TYR A 156 -12.17 12.24 -4.86
N ASP A 157 -12.94 12.99 -4.04
CA ASP A 157 -14.00 13.89 -4.50
C ASP A 157 -13.45 15.21 -5.06
N LYS A 158 -12.54 15.89 -4.32
CA LYS A 158 -12.19 17.30 -4.55
C LYS A 158 -10.79 17.54 -5.08
N ALA A 159 -9.87 16.58 -4.90
CA ALA A 159 -8.48 16.74 -5.25
C ALA A 159 -7.84 15.43 -5.78
N PRO A 160 -8.50 14.73 -6.74
CA PRO A 160 -8.04 13.42 -7.22
C PRO A 160 -6.64 13.47 -7.86
N GLU A 161 -6.16 14.63 -8.25
CA GLU A 161 -4.80 14.83 -8.75
C GLU A 161 -3.72 14.55 -7.68
N LYS A 162 -4.02 14.61 -6.39
CA LYS A 162 -3.12 14.19 -5.31
C LYS A 162 -2.87 12.68 -5.29
N LEU A 163 -3.76 11.90 -5.90
CA LEU A 163 -3.59 10.48 -6.05
C LEU A 163 -2.76 10.15 -7.29
N TRP A 164 -1.80 9.25 -7.16
CA TRP A 164 -1.12 8.72 -8.32
C TRP A 164 -2.14 8.11 -9.31
N LYS A 165 -1.87 8.25 -10.61
CA LYS A 165 -2.77 7.80 -11.70
C LYS A 165 -3.36 6.40 -11.46
N ARG A 166 -2.58 5.46 -10.95
CA ARG A 166 -3.04 4.09 -10.68
C ARG A 166 -4.10 4.06 -9.59
N VAL A 167 -3.87 4.77 -8.47
CA VAL A 167 -4.81 4.86 -7.35
C VAL A 167 -6.09 5.55 -7.77
N ARG A 168 -5.98 6.67 -8.49
CA ARG A 168 -7.13 7.42 -9.01
C ARG A 168 -8.02 6.63 -9.96
N GLN A 169 -7.46 5.61 -10.64
CA GLN A 169 -8.15 4.75 -11.60
C GLN A 169 -8.67 3.45 -11.01
N LEU A 170 -8.64 3.28 -9.67
CA LEU A 170 -9.24 2.12 -9.02
C LEU A 170 -10.76 2.25 -9.04
N GLU A 171 -11.41 1.26 -9.65
CA GLU A 171 -12.87 1.20 -9.73
C GLU A 171 -13.46 0.96 -8.34
N HIS A 172 -14.44 1.75 -7.94
CA HIS A 172 -15.15 1.61 -6.65
C HIS A 172 -14.26 1.75 -5.39
N ALA A 173 -13.09 2.39 -5.49
CA ALA A 173 -12.24 2.59 -4.32
C ALA A 173 -12.90 3.46 -3.23
N PRO A 174 -13.58 4.58 -3.55
CA PRO A 174 -14.29 5.36 -2.54
C PRO A 174 -15.37 4.56 -1.81
N GLU A 175 -16.11 3.70 -2.51
CA GLU A 175 -17.16 2.84 -1.93
C GLU A 175 -16.56 1.84 -0.94
N ILE A 176 -15.39 1.26 -1.25
CA ILE A 176 -14.69 0.37 -0.32
C ILE A 176 -14.19 1.15 0.90
N VAL A 177 -13.61 2.35 0.70
CA VAL A 177 -13.19 3.21 1.82
C VAL A 177 -14.37 3.54 2.73
N HIS A 178 -15.54 3.87 2.17
CA HIS A 178 -16.76 4.07 2.94
C HIS A 178 -17.20 2.81 3.69
N ALA A 179 -17.16 1.65 3.05
CA ALA A 179 -17.54 0.39 3.69
C ALA A 179 -16.60 0.06 4.87
N ILE A 180 -15.30 0.28 4.72
CA ILE A 180 -14.32 0.09 5.79
C ILE A 180 -14.60 1.05 6.94
N LEU A 181 -14.84 2.33 6.64
CA LEU A 181 -15.15 3.35 7.64
C LEU A 181 -16.38 2.96 8.46
N GLN A 182 -17.50 2.59 7.80
CA GLN A 182 -18.75 2.19 8.46
C GLN A 182 -18.62 0.90 9.27
N HIS A 183 -17.72 0.00 8.86
CA HIS A 183 -17.55 -1.29 9.54
C HIS A 183 -16.60 -1.21 10.73
N LYS A 184 -15.70 -0.25 10.77
CA LYS A 184 -14.58 -0.16 11.72
C LYS A 184 -14.64 1.03 12.66
N GLU A 185 -15.34 2.09 12.33
CA GLU A 185 -15.61 3.19 13.26
C GLU A 185 -16.90 2.91 14.01
N PRO A 186 -16.92 3.02 15.37
CA PRO A 186 -18.10 2.79 16.19
C PRO A 186 -19.19 3.83 16.01
#